data_bf0f354b78a8a00380c1ce3d44d89c42
#
_entry.id   bf0f354b78a8a00380c1ce3d44d89c42
#
_cell.length_a   1.000
_cell.length_b   1.000
_cell.length_c   1.000
_cell.angle_alpha   90.00
_cell.angle_beta   90.00
_cell.angle_gamma   90.00
#
_symmetry.space_group_name_H-M   'P 1'
#
loop_
_entity.id
_entity.type
_entity.pdbx_description
1 polymer ?
#
loop_
_entity_poly.entity_id
_entity_poly.type
_entity_poly.pdbx_seq_one_letter_code
_entity_poly.pdbx_strand_id
1 'polypeptide(L)'
;MNIRKTSISIVAGVIAALTAASAAAAPDVALVRERAEQGVVESQFALGNMYFKGNGVEQNIEEALKWYRRAAEKGNAMAQLKLGFIYEDGRGVPLDKKAAKDWYHKACENKHELGCNYEQRLIDEGVQ
;
A
#
# COMPACT_ATOMS: atom_id res chain seq x y z
N MET A 1 2.90 55.30 -5.76
CA MET A 1 2.24 54.69 -4.60
C MET A 1 1.66 53.30 -4.86
N ASN A 2 1.21 53.03 -6.09
CA ASN A 2 0.63 51.70 -6.42
C ASN A 2 1.67 50.59 -6.62
N ILE A 3 2.94 50.92 -6.80
CA ILE A 3 4.03 49.96 -7.04
C ILE A 3 4.29 49.06 -5.82
N ARG A 4 4.13 49.59 -4.60
CA ARG A 4 4.35 48.80 -3.36
C ARG A 4 3.32 47.70 -3.13
N LYS A 5 2.06 47.88 -3.56
CA LYS A 5 1.00 46.88 -3.44
C LYS A 5 1.19 45.71 -4.40
N THR A 6 1.71 45.97 -5.59
CA THR A 6 2.02 44.95 -6.60
C THR A 6 3.19 44.04 -6.16
N SER A 7 4.21 44.61 -5.52
CA SER A 7 5.36 43.86 -5.02
C SER A 7 4.98 42.85 -3.89
N ILE A 8 4.05 43.25 -3.01
CA ILE A 8 3.56 42.40 -1.91
C ILE A 8 2.78 41.21 -2.46
N SER A 9 1.97 41.41 -3.50
CA SER A 9 1.21 40.33 -4.14
C SER A 9 2.11 39.28 -4.80
N ILE A 10 3.23 39.69 -5.41
CA ILE A 10 4.20 38.78 -6.04
C ILE A 10 4.91 37.92 -4.97
N VAL A 11 5.31 38.53 -3.84
CA VAL A 11 5.95 37.80 -2.73
C VAL A 11 5.01 36.78 -2.11
N ALA A 12 3.74 37.13 -1.93
CA ALA A 12 2.75 36.17 -1.41
C ALA A 12 2.53 34.98 -2.37
N GLY A 13 2.54 35.20 -3.67
CA GLY A 13 2.43 34.14 -4.69
C GLY A 13 3.63 33.20 -4.68
N VAL A 14 4.84 33.71 -4.49
CA VAL A 14 6.07 32.89 -4.41
C VAL A 14 6.08 32.05 -3.13
N ILE A 15 5.66 32.61 -2.00
CA ILE A 15 5.58 31.89 -0.73
C ILE A 15 4.54 30.76 -0.81
N ALA A 16 3.40 30.99 -1.43
CA ALA A 16 2.36 29.98 -1.64
C ALA A 16 2.86 28.82 -2.54
N ALA A 17 3.64 29.12 -3.57
CA ALA A 17 4.25 28.13 -4.44
C ALA A 17 5.29 27.26 -3.69
N LEU A 18 6.10 27.86 -2.82
CA LEU A 18 7.09 27.15 -2.01
C LEU A 18 6.42 26.23 -0.96
N THR A 19 5.35 26.68 -0.33
CA THR A 19 4.59 25.85 0.61
C THR A 19 3.88 24.67 -0.06
N ALA A 20 3.35 24.87 -1.26
CA ALA A 20 2.77 23.80 -2.06
C ALA A 20 3.81 22.74 -2.49
N ALA A 21 5.01 23.18 -2.89
CA ALA A 21 6.10 22.27 -3.24
C ALA A 21 6.61 21.48 -2.02
N SER A 22 6.67 22.08 -0.85
CA SER A 22 7.04 21.43 0.41
C SER A 22 6.00 20.39 0.86
N ALA A 23 4.71 20.65 0.65
CA ALA A 23 3.63 19.72 0.95
C ALA A 23 3.59 18.51 -0.01
N ALA A 24 4.15 18.63 -1.22
CA ALA A 24 4.20 17.55 -2.22
C ALA A 24 5.18 16.41 -1.85
N ALA A 25 6.02 16.56 -0.81
CA ALA A 25 6.91 15.51 -0.32
C ALA A 25 6.18 14.38 0.43
N ALA A 26 4.95 14.62 0.92
CA ALA A 26 4.10 13.59 1.51
C ALA A 26 3.27 12.88 0.41
N PRO A 27 3.00 11.57 0.54
CA PRO A 27 2.15 10.89 -0.42
C PRO A 27 0.76 11.53 -0.44
N ASP A 28 0.29 11.89 -1.62
CA ASP A 28 -1.07 12.40 -1.80
C ASP A 28 -2.05 11.23 -1.69
N VAL A 29 -2.61 11.06 -0.51
CA VAL A 29 -3.57 10.00 -0.20
C VAL A 29 -4.78 10.04 -1.11
N ALA A 30 -5.29 11.24 -1.43
CA ALA A 30 -6.45 11.40 -2.30
C ALA A 30 -6.16 10.90 -3.71
N LEU A 31 -5.01 11.22 -4.27
CA LEU A 31 -4.59 10.76 -5.59
C LEU A 31 -4.35 9.24 -5.61
N VAL A 32 -3.68 8.70 -4.57
CA VAL A 32 -3.46 7.24 -4.46
C VAL A 32 -4.79 6.52 -4.39
N ARG A 33 -5.74 7.01 -3.59
CA ARG A 33 -7.08 6.44 -3.46
C ARG A 33 -7.83 6.47 -4.78
N GLU A 34 -7.87 7.60 -5.44
CA GLU A 34 -8.52 7.75 -6.76
C GLU A 34 -8.00 6.72 -7.76
N ARG A 35 -6.68 6.58 -7.89
CA ARG A 35 -6.06 5.61 -8.78
C ARG A 35 -6.36 4.16 -8.37
N ALA A 36 -6.35 3.88 -7.08
CA ALA A 36 -6.69 2.54 -6.57
C ALA A 36 -8.14 2.18 -6.89
N GLU A 37 -9.06 3.12 -6.76
CA GLU A 37 -10.48 2.95 -7.12
C GLU A 37 -10.66 2.76 -8.63
N GLN A 38 -9.84 3.41 -9.44
CA GLN A 38 -9.77 3.21 -10.90
C GLN A 38 -9.17 1.86 -11.31
N GLY A 39 -8.65 1.09 -10.37
CA GLY A 39 -8.11 -0.24 -10.61
C GLY A 39 -6.61 -0.29 -10.88
N VAL A 40 -5.87 0.80 -10.63
CA VAL A 40 -4.40 0.80 -10.74
C VAL A 40 -3.82 -0.07 -9.63
N VAL A 41 -3.23 -1.20 -10.00
CA VAL A 41 -2.78 -2.26 -9.08
C VAL A 41 -1.73 -1.76 -8.09
N GLU A 42 -0.76 -1.00 -8.57
CA GLU A 42 0.30 -0.40 -7.75
C GLU A 42 -0.27 0.56 -6.70
N SER A 43 -1.29 1.33 -7.07
CA SER A 43 -1.98 2.23 -6.16
C SER A 43 -2.83 1.48 -5.14
N GLN A 44 -3.44 0.37 -5.52
CA GLN A 44 -4.15 -0.52 -4.57
C GLN A 44 -3.20 -1.09 -3.53
N PHE A 45 -2.04 -1.59 -3.94
CA PHE A 45 -1.01 -2.07 -3.04
C PHE A 45 -0.47 -0.94 -2.15
N ALA A 46 -0.18 0.23 -2.71
CA ALA A 46 0.26 1.39 -1.96
C ALA A 46 -0.76 1.83 -0.91
N LEU A 47 -2.04 1.87 -1.27
CA LEU A 47 -3.12 2.23 -0.34
C LEU A 47 -3.27 1.19 0.78
N GLY A 48 -3.11 -0.09 0.46
CA GLY A 48 -3.03 -1.16 1.46
C GLY A 48 -1.90 -0.93 2.47
N ASN A 49 -0.71 -0.57 2.00
CA ASN A 49 0.43 -0.24 2.86
C ASN A 49 0.15 1.00 3.74
N MET A 50 -0.51 2.01 3.20
CA MET A 50 -0.87 3.22 3.95
C MET A 50 -1.79 2.89 5.11
N TYR A 51 -2.84 2.12 4.89
CA TYR A 51 -3.75 1.68 5.95
C TYR A 51 -3.09 0.71 6.93
N PHE A 52 -2.23 -0.18 6.45
CA PHE A 52 -1.53 -1.14 7.31
C PHE A 52 -0.58 -0.45 8.30
N LYS A 53 0.09 0.60 7.87
CA LYS A 53 1.07 1.35 8.67
C LYS A 53 0.49 2.58 9.36
N GLY A 54 -0.67 3.06 8.93
CA GLY A 54 -1.20 4.35 9.37
C GLY A 54 -0.44 5.54 8.78
N ASN A 55 -0.02 5.43 7.52
CA ASN A 55 0.77 6.45 6.82
C ASN A 55 -0.15 7.37 6.00
N GLY A 56 -0.36 8.60 6.45
CA GLY A 56 -1.26 9.56 5.81
C GLY A 56 -2.75 9.26 5.99
N VAL A 57 -3.08 8.14 6.61
CA VAL A 57 -4.43 7.72 7.00
C VAL A 57 -4.37 7.10 8.38
N GLU A 58 -5.48 7.05 9.09
CA GLU A 58 -5.58 6.27 10.32
C GLU A 58 -5.35 4.78 10.01
N GLN A 59 -4.53 4.12 10.84
CA GLN A 59 -4.25 2.69 10.69
C GLN A 59 -5.54 1.88 10.73
N ASN A 60 -5.74 1.05 9.73
CA ASN A 60 -6.91 0.19 9.62
C ASN A 60 -6.54 -1.09 8.88
N ILE A 61 -6.40 -2.19 9.63
CA ILE A 61 -6.00 -3.48 9.06
C ILE A 61 -7.06 -4.06 8.13
N GLU A 62 -8.34 -3.87 8.41
CA GLU A 62 -9.43 -4.34 7.54
C GLU A 62 -9.41 -3.64 6.18
N GLU A 63 -9.22 -2.33 6.15
CA GLU A 63 -9.06 -1.60 4.89
C GLU A 63 -7.78 -2.02 4.16
N ALA A 64 -6.68 -2.23 4.88
CA ALA A 64 -5.45 -2.73 4.28
C ALA A 64 -5.65 -4.08 3.59
N LEU A 65 -6.31 -5.02 4.27
CA LEU A 65 -6.64 -6.34 3.71
C LEU A 65 -7.49 -6.25 2.44
N LYS A 66 -8.48 -5.39 2.43
CA LYS A 66 -9.36 -5.16 1.28
C LYS A 66 -8.56 -4.71 0.06
N TRP A 67 -7.65 -3.75 0.23
CA TRP A 67 -6.82 -3.24 -0.85
C TRP A 67 -5.75 -4.23 -1.29
N TYR A 68 -5.11 -4.93 -0.35
CA TYR A 68 -4.17 -6.00 -0.69
C TYR A 68 -4.84 -7.13 -1.48
N ARG A 69 -6.05 -7.54 -1.11
CA ARG A 69 -6.80 -8.57 -1.87
C ARG A 69 -7.07 -8.13 -3.29
N ARG A 70 -7.52 -6.90 -3.50
CA ARG A 70 -7.75 -6.36 -4.84
C ARG A 70 -6.48 -6.39 -5.70
N ALA A 71 -5.37 -5.95 -5.17
CA ALA A 71 -4.08 -5.99 -5.86
C ALA A 71 -3.60 -7.44 -6.11
N ALA A 72 -3.74 -8.30 -5.11
CA ALA A 72 -3.33 -9.71 -5.17
C ALA A 72 -4.13 -10.51 -6.21
N GLU A 73 -5.44 -10.29 -6.29
CA GLU A 73 -6.31 -10.92 -7.29
C GLU A 73 -5.94 -10.52 -8.72
N LYS A 74 -5.33 -9.35 -8.90
CA LYS A 74 -4.80 -8.89 -10.18
C LYS A 74 -3.36 -9.34 -10.46
N GLY A 75 -2.80 -10.20 -9.61
CA GLY A 75 -1.48 -10.78 -9.79
C GLY A 75 -0.33 -10.00 -9.18
N ASN A 76 -0.58 -9.01 -8.32
CA ASN A 76 0.49 -8.30 -7.63
C ASN A 76 1.14 -9.22 -6.60
N ALA A 77 2.36 -9.69 -6.88
CA ALA A 77 3.09 -10.65 -6.06
C ALA A 77 3.44 -10.10 -4.66
N MET A 78 3.71 -8.80 -4.54
CA MET A 78 3.97 -8.17 -3.25
C MET A 78 2.72 -8.14 -2.36
N ALA A 79 1.54 -7.89 -2.95
CA ALA A 79 0.27 -7.94 -2.22
C ALA A 79 -0.04 -9.38 -1.77
N GLN A 80 0.21 -10.37 -2.62
CA GLN A 80 0.06 -11.80 -2.30
C GLN A 80 0.98 -12.18 -1.14
N LEU A 81 2.24 -11.75 -1.17
CA LEU A 81 3.19 -11.97 -0.08
C LEU A 81 2.71 -11.32 1.23
N LYS A 82 2.21 -10.09 1.18
CA LYS A 82 1.66 -9.39 2.35
C LYS A 82 0.47 -10.13 2.96
N LEU A 83 -0.44 -10.63 2.13
CA LEU A 83 -1.56 -11.45 2.60
C LEU A 83 -1.07 -12.73 3.28
N GLY A 84 -0.06 -13.39 2.71
CA GLY A 84 0.57 -14.54 3.34
C GLY A 84 1.03 -14.25 4.77
N PHE A 85 1.79 -13.18 4.98
CA PHE A 85 2.24 -12.76 6.31
C PHE A 85 1.10 -12.44 7.27
N ILE A 86 0.06 -11.76 6.77
CA ILE A 86 -1.08 -11.37 7.60
C ILE A 86 -1.84 -12.60 8.10
N TYR A 87 -2.06 -13.60 7.25
CA TYR A 87 -2.71 -14.85 7.66
C TYR A 87 -1.81 -15.73 8.53
N GLU A 88 -0.50 -15.76 8.28
CA GLU A 88 0.45 -16.49 9.10
C GLU A 88 0.55 -15.93 10.52
N ASP A 89 0.53 -14.60 10.67
CA ASP A 89 0.61 -13.91 11.96
C ASP A 89 -0.75 -13.72 12.63
N GLY A 90 -1.85 -13.90 11.92
CA GLY A 90 -3.20 -13.63 12.43
C GLY A 90 -3.45 -12.16 12.70
N ARG A 91 -2.96 -11.25 11.86
CA ARG A 91 -3.17 -9.79 12.01
C ARG A 91 -4.49 -9.34 11.40
N GLY A 92 -5.45 -9.01 12.26
CA GLY A 92 -6.79 -8.56 11.83
C GLY A 92 -7.63 -9.64 11.15
N VAL A 93 -7.12 -10.87 11.11
CA VAL A 93 -7.80 -12.09 10.66
C VAL A 93 -7.42 -13.23 11.60
N PRO A 94 -8.23 -14.30 11.71
CA PRO A 94 -7.79 -15.50 12.39
C PRO A 94 -6.51 -16.04 11.75
N LEU A 95 -5.56 -16.49 12.59
CA LEU A 95 -4.35 -17.15 12.12
C LEU A 95 -4.73 -18.37 11.28
N ASP A 96 -4.20 -18.43 10.06
CA ASP A 96 -4.48 -19.50 9.10
C ASP A 96 -3.25 -19.76 8.23
N LYS A 97 -2.44 -20.71 8.65
CA LYS A 97 -1.21 -21.08 7.93
C LYS A 97 -1.48 -21.69 6.56
N LYS A 98 -2.64 -22.37 6.38
CA LYS A 98 -3.03 -22.88 5.07
C LYS A 98 -3.32 -21.74 4.10
N ALA A 99 -4.12 -20.76 4.52
CA ALA A 99 -4.37 -19.58 3.71
C ALA A 99 -3.07 -18.82 3.41
N ALA A 100 -2.17 -18.71 4.40
CA ALA A 100 -0.85 -18.09 4.19
C ALA A 100 -0.04 -18.85 3.11
N LYS A 101 0.01 -20.17 3.17
CA LYS A 101 0.68 -21.01 2.17
C LYS A 101 0.09 -20.78 0.77
N ASP A 102 -1.23 -20.75 0.65
CA ASP A 102 -1.89 -20.52 -0.65
C ASP A 102 -1.53 -19.15 -1.24
N TRP A 103 -1.42 -18.12 -0.42
CA TRP A 103 -0.98 -16.80 -0.87
C TRP A 103 0.51 -16.76 -1.25
N TYR A 104 1.37 -17.42 -0.49
CA TYR A 104 2.79 -17.57 -0.84
C TYR A 104 2.99 -18.35 -2.14
N HIS A 105 2.18 -19.39 -2.36
CA HIS A 105 2.15 -20.15 -3.62
C HIS A 105 1.85 -19.23 -4.81
N LYS A 106 0.81 -18.39 -4.71
CA LYS A 106 0.47 -17.42 -5.77
C LYS A 106 1.60 -16.42 -6.03
N ALA A 107 2.26 -15.95 -4.98
CA ALA A 107 3.43 -15.08 -5.13
C ALA A 107 4.58 -15.79 -5.83
N CYS A 108 4.80 -17.07 -5.52
CA CYS A 108 5.78 -17.92 -6.19
C CYS A 108 5.46 -18.11 -7.68
N GLU A 109 4.21 -18.41 -8.02
CA GLU A 109 3.75 -18.50 -9.42
C GLU A 109 4.01 -17.20 -10.18
N ASN A 110 3.87 -16.05 -9.51
CA ASN A 110 4.18 -14.72 -10.06
C ASN A 110 5.67 -14.35 -9.97
N LYS A 111 6.54 -15.36 -9.87
CA LYS A 111 8.00 -15.21 -9.92
C LYS A 111 8.62 -14.45 -8.75
N HIS A 112 7.93 -14.42 -7.62
CA HIS A 112 8.47 -13.81 -6.41
C HIS A 112 9.18 -14.85 -5.56
N GLU A 113 10.51 -14.81 -5.54
CA GLU A 113 11.37 -15.81 -4.88
C GLU A 113 11.03 -16.00 -3.39
N LEU A 114 10.76 -14.91 -2.67
CA LEU A 114 10.34 -15.02 -1.25
C LEU A 114 9.04 -15.81 -1.07
N GLY A 115 8.11 -15.69 -2.02
CA GLY A 115 6.88 -16.49 -2.00
C GLY A 115 7.19 -17.97 -2.03
N CYS A 116 8.06 -18.40 -2.93
CA CYS A 116 8.50 -19.80 -3.03
C CYS A 116 9.17 -20.29 -1.74
N ASN A 117 10.05 -19.46 -1.17
CA ASN A 117 10.77 -19.82 0.06
C ASN A 117 9.82 -19.97 1.26
N TYR A 118 8.87 -19.06 1.41
CA TYR A 118 7.89 -19.12 2.50
C TYR A 118 6.89 -20.26 2.32
N GLU A 119 6.45 -20.52 1.10
CA GLU A 119 5.63 -21.68 0.78
C GLU A 119 6.36 -22.98 1.16
N GLN A 120 7.60 -23.15 0.72
CA GLN A 120 8.39 -24.35 1.02
C GLN A 120 8.58 -24.53 2.52
N ARG A 121 8.85 -23.45 3.25
CA ARG A 121 8.96 -23.51 4.72
C ARG A 121 7.69 -24.03 5.37
N LEU A 122 6.51 -23.55 4.95
CA LEU A 122 5.24 -24.04 5.50
C LEU A 122 4.94 -25.50 5.12
N ILE A 123 5.36 -25.93 3.93
CA ILE A 123 5.29 -27.34 3.53
C ILE A 123 6.17 -28.20 4.45
N ASP A 124 7.38 -27.76 4.73
CA ASP A 124 8.32 -28.46 5.62
C ASP A 124 7.82 -28.49 7.07
N GLU A 125 7.03 -27.50 7.49
CA GLU A 125 6.32 -27.48 8.78
C GLU A 125 5.09 -28.41 8.80
N GLY A 126 4.71 -29.02 7.69
CA GLY A 126 3.58 -29.93 7.57
C GLY A 126 2.23 -29.26 7.31
N VAL A 127 2.23 -28.03 6.86
CA VAL A 127 0.99 -27.31 6.47
C VAL A 127 0.48 -27.86 5.13
N GLN A 128 -0.69 -28.49 5.16
CA GLN A 128 -1.34 -29.10 3.99
C GLN A 128 -2.22 -28.10 3.22
#